data_c8180bb098b2f53a88ecdeac85b5a9c5
#
_entry.id   c8180bb098b2f53a88ecdeac85b5a9c5
#
_cell.length_a   1.000
_cell.length_b   1.000
_cell.length_c   1.000
_cell.angle_alpha   90.00
_cell.angle_beta   90.00
_cell.angle_gamma   90.00
#
_symmetry.space_group_name_H-M   'P 1'
#
loop_
_entity.id
_entity.type
_entity.pdbx_description
1 polymer ?
#
loop_
_entity_poly.entity_id
_entity_poly.type
_entity_poly.pdbx_seq_one_letter_code
_entity_poly.pdbx_strand_id
1 'polypeptide(L)'
;VAGTARDLTGQVIVITGASSGIGLAGAKALASRGAGVVLVGRDRERLKAAADEVAVLAGFPPLTHTADFSRLDDVHLLADQLRQRLRRIHVLVSNAGAVRLSKKKTTTRDGHETTVQVNHLGGFLLANLLREQLRGGRIVVTSSDVHSKHAIDPADLSAKTGWAGYGASKSANILFALEAARRWPDIVPVSFHPGVVSSRFGTGTLIKAGQFFIKPFLLTPEKGADTMVHLVTAPTTELQRGGYYVKRTLTRPAPHAADPATAARLWDASLAAVGIGWQRH
;
A
#
# COMPACT_ATOMS: atom_id res chain seq x y z
N VAL A 1 25.39 -16.86 8.18
CA VAL A 1 25.64 -16.70 6.74
C VAL A 1 24.74 -15.58 6.27
N ALA A 2 25.29 -14.38 6.01
CA ALA A 2 24.54 -13.28 5.39
C ALA A 2 24.21 -13.75 3.95
N GLY A 3 22.94 -14.10 3.73
CA GLY A 3 22.44 -14.43 2.40
C GLY A 3 22.71 -13.26 1.46
N THR A 4 23.34 -13.51 0.33
CA THR A 4 23.56 -12.54 -0.73
C THR A 4 22.23 -11.89 -1.06
N ALA A 5 22.15 -10.55 -0.94
CA ALA A 5 20.92 -9.81 -1.25
C ALA A 5 20.51 -10.15 -2.69
N ARG A 6 19.24 -10.57 -2.89
CA ARG A 6 18.73 -10.95 -4.21
C ARG A 6 18.93 -9.80 -5.18
N ASP A 7 19.55 -10.06 -6.31
CA ASP A 7 19.60 -9.13 -7.44
C ASP A 7 18.20 -8.97 -8.04
N LEU A 8 17.78 -7.73 -8.21
CA LEU A 8 16.46 -7.35 -8.75
C LEU A 8 16.56 -6.73 -10.15
N THR A 9 17.71 -6.89 -10.80
CA THR A 9 17.92 -6.41 -12.18
C THR A 9 16.81 -6.92 -13.10
N GLY A 10 16.21 -6.01 -13.89
CA GLY A 10 15.10 -6.31 -14.78
C GLY A 10 13.73 -6.37 -14.09
N GLN A 11 13.64 -6.25 -12.75
CA GLN A 11 12.35 -6.20 -12.06
C GLN A 11 11.81 -4.77 -11.97
N VAL A 12 10.57 -4.59 -12.37
CA VAL A 12 9.83 -3.32 -12.26
C VAL A 12 8.95 -3.36 -11.01
N ILE A 13 9.15 -2.38 -10.12
CA ILE A 13 8.45 -2.29 -8.84
C ILE A 13 7.79 -0.91 -8.75
N VAL A 14 6.46 -0.88 -8.72
CA VAL A 14 5.68 0.35 -8.54
C VAL A 14 5.38 0.53 -7.04
N ILE A 15 5.74 1.70 -6.48
CA ILE A 15 5.56 1.98 -5.04
C ILE A 15 4.72 3.24 -4.89
N THR A 16 3.53 3.11 -4.31
CA THR A 16 2.67 4.25 -3.99
C THR A 16 3.02 4.84 -2.62
N GLY A 17 2.89 6.16 -2.48
CA GLY A 17 3.34 6.86 -1.27
C GLY A 17 4.87 6.86 -1.11
N ALA A 18 5.62 6.88 -2.22
CA ALA A 18 7.07 6.76 -2.25
C ALA A 18 7.82 8.07 -2.01
N SER A 19 7.14 9.20 -1.81
CA SER A 19 7.79 10.50 -1.60
C SER A 19 8.32 10.74 -0.19
N SER A 20 8.14 9.79 0.75
CA SER A 20 8.65 9.89 2.13
C SER A 20 8.48 8.58 2.90
N GLY A 21 9.04 8.53 4.11
CA GLY A 21 8.80 7.47 5.10
C GLY A 21 9.11 6.07 4.57
N ILE A 22 8.24 5.12 4.89
CA ILE A 22 8.42 3.69 4.55
C ILE A 22 8.52 3.47 3.03
N GLY A 23 7.68 4.17 2.24
CA GLY A 23 7.70 4.05 0.78
C GLY A 23 9.01 4.48 0.16
N LEU A 24 9.58 5.61 0.60
CA LEU A 24 10.90 6.08 0.15
C LEU A 24 12.02 5.15 0.62
N ALA A 25 12.01 4.74 1.88
CA ALA A 25 13.02 3.83 2.42
C ALA A 25 13.01 2.48 1.67
N GLY A 26 11.81 1.94 1.40
CA GLY A 26 11.66 0.74 0.58
C GLY A 26 12.17 0.93 -0.85
N ALA A 27 11.83 2.05 -1.49
CA ALA A 27 12.29 2.39 -2.84
C ALA A 27 13.82 2.43 -2.91
N LYS A 28 14.47 3.08 -1.96
CA LYS A 28 15.94 3.14 -1.85
C LYS A 28 16.56 1.77 -1.69
N ALA A 29 16.02 0.95 -0.78
CA ALA A 29 16.54 -0.40 -0.53
C ALA A 29 16.34 -1.37 -1.71
N LEU A 30 15.31 -1.19 -2.54
CA LEU A 30 15.05 -2.01 -3.72
C LEU A 30 15.88 -1.52 -4.92
N ALA A 31 15.98 -0.21 -5.10
CA ALA A 31 16.79 0.40 -6.14
C ALA A 31 18.29 0.05 -6.00
N SER A 32 18.81 0.08 -4.76
CA SER A 32 20.21 -0.34 -4.49
C SER A 32 20.50 -1.81 -4.80
N ARG A 33 19.46 -2.62 -5.08
CA ARG A 33 19.57 -4.03 -5.52
C ARG A 33 19.30 -4.21 -7.01
N GLY A 34 19.31 -3.13 -7.79
CA GLY A 34 19.12 -3.17 -9.24
C GLY A 34 17.67 -3.12 -9.73
N ALA A 35 16.66 -2.94 -8.83
CA ALA A 35 15.27 -2.83 -9.26
C ALA A 35 15.01 -1.55 -10.05
N GLY A 36 14.24 -1.64 -11.13
CA GLY A 36 13.61 -0.51 -11.78
C GLY A 36 12.40 -0.04 -10.96
N VAL A 37 12.62 0.92 -10.04
CA VAL A 37 11.54 1.44 -9.20
C VAL A 37 10.77 2.55 -9.89
N VAL A 38 9.44 2.54 -9.71
CA VAL A 38 8.54 3.60 -10.15
C VAL A 38 7.93 4.23 -8.90
N LEU A 39 8.20 5.51 -8.70
CA LEU A 39 7.76 6.26 -7.53
C LEU A 39 6.44 6.95 -7.81
N VAL A 40 5.43 6.69 -6.98
CA VAL A 40 4.13 7.39 -7.05
C VAL A 40 3.93 8.19 -5.77
N GLY A 41 3.59 9.47 -5.91
CA GLY A 41 3.33 10.37 -4.79
C GLY A 41 2.39 11.50 -5.17
N ARG A 42 1.82 12.17 -4.17
CA ARG A 42 0.87 13.27 -4.38
C ARG A 42 1.55 14.63 -4.61
N ASP A 43 2.64 14.84 -3.92
CA ASP A 43 3.37 16.12 -3.90
C ASP A 43 4.54 16.02 -4.89
N ARG A 44 4.53 16.84 -5.93
CA ARG A 44 5.49 16.80 -7.02
C ARG A 44 6.92 17.13 -6.58
N GLU A 45 7.08 18.13 -5.71
CA GLU A 45 8.40 18.56 -5.25
C GLU A 45 9.04 17.51 -4.34
N ARG A 46 8.26 16.95 -3.41
CA ARG A 46 8.74 15.83 -2.58
C ARG A 46 9.04 14.59 -3.39
N LEU A 47 8.24 14.33 -4.42
CA LEU A 47 8.47 13.17 -5.29
C LEU A 47 9.75 13.35 -6.09
N LYS A 48 10.03 14.58 -6.56
CA LYS A 48 11.28 14.91 -7.24
C LYS A 48 12.48 14.71 -6.30
N ALA A 49 12.44 15.26 -5.09
CA ALA A 49 13.51 15.07 -4.10
C ALA A 49 13.74 13.58 -3.78
N ALA A 50 12.66 12.80 -3.63
CA ALA A 50 12.75 11.35 -3.43
C ALA A 50 13.38 10.63 -4.63
N ALA A 51 13.08 11.05 -5.85
CA ALA A 51 13.65 10.50 -7.07
C ALA A 51 15.16 10.78 -7.16
N ASP A 52 15.58 11.99 -6.79
CA ASP A 52 17.00 12.37 -6.75
C ASP A 52 17.78 11.48 -5.73
N GLU A 53 17.20 11.23 -4.54
CA GLU A 53 17.80 10.33 -3.55
C GLU A 53 17.89 8.87 -4.05
N VAL A 54 16.87 8.39 -4.76
CA VAL A 54 16.84 7.02 -5.30
C VAL A 54 17.83 6.89 -6.48
N ALA A 55 17.93 7.92 -7.33
CA ALA A 55 18.84 7.93 -8.48
C ALA A 55 20.30 7.74 -8.08
N VAL A 56 20.72 8.34 -6.97
CA VAL A 56 22.09 8.16 -6.42
C VAL A 56 22.40 6.69 -6.10
N LEU A 57 21.40 5.93 -5.64
CA LEU A 57 21.59 4.53 -5.26
C LEU A 57 21.41 3.57 -6.43
N ALA A 58 20.53 3.92 -7.38
CA ALA A 58 20.25 3.09 -8.56
C ALA A 58 21.30 3.29 -9.69
N GLY A 59 21.97 4.44 -9.73
CA GLY A 59 22.82 4.85 -10.86
C GLY A 59 22.05 5.42 -12.05
N PHE A 60 20.71 5.49 -11.98
CA PHE A 60 19.84 6.07 -13.00
C PHE A 60 18.56 6.63 -12.35
N PRO A 61 17.90 7.63 -12.99
CA PRO A 61 16.70 8.22 -12.44
C PRO A 61 15.51 7.26 -12.50
N PRO A 62 14.74 7.11 -11.38
CA PRO A 62 13.51 6.32 -11.38
C PRO A 62 12.40 7.03 -12.17
N LEU A 63 11.44 6.25 -12.69
CA LEU A 63 10.20 6.82 -13.20
C LEU A 63 9.39 7.41 -12.03
N THR A 64 8.74 8.56 -12.29
CA THR A 64 7.89 9.23 -11.29
C THR A 64 6.52 9.55 -11.86
N HIS A 65 5.47 9.36 -11.06
CA HIS A 65 4.10 9.74 -11.41
C HIS A 65 3.43 10.43 -10.23
N THR A 66 2.80 11.58 -10.50
CA THR A 66 2.00 12.29 -9.50
C THR A 66 0.56 11.80 -9.55
N ALA A 67 0.02 11.39 -8.40
CA ALA A 67 -1.39 11.01 -8.25
C ALA A 67 -1.88 11.25 -6.83
N ASP A 68 -3.06 11.83 -6.68
CA ASP A 68 -3.77 11.97 -5.40
C ASP A 68 -4.85 10.89 -5.27
N PHE A 69 -4.65 9.95 -4.36
CA PHE A 69 -5.57 8.85 -4.12
C PHE A 69 -6.91 9.29 -3.50
N SER A 70 -7.06 10.57 -3.13
CA SER A 70 -8.36 11.15 -2.80
C SER A 70 -9.18 11.55 -4.03
N ARG A 71 -8.70 11.25 -5.24
CA ARG A 71 -9.31 11.52 -6.54
C ARG A 71 -9.21 10.28 -7.42
N LEU A 72 -10.31 9.59 -7.65
CA LEU A 72 -10.29 8.34 -8.46
C LEU A 72 -9.86 8.59 -9.90
N ASP A 73 -10.15 9.77 -10.47
CA ASP A 73 -9.66 10.15 -11.80
C ASP A 73 -8.12 10.18 -11.89
N ASP A 74 -7.44 10.65 -10.83
CA ASP A 74 -5.98 10.64 -10.79
C ASP A 74 -5.44 9.19 -10.77
N VAL A 75 -6.18 8.25 -10.16
CA VAL A 75 -5.82 6.83 -10.14
C VAL A 75 -6.01 6.20 -11.52
N HIS A 76 -7.10 6.54 -12.23
CA HIS A 76 -7.31 6.12 -13.62
C HIS A 76 -6.19 6.63 -14.52
N LEU A 77 -5.88 7.92 -14.45
CA LEU A 77 -4.80 8.54 -15.26
C LEU A 77 -3.45 7.87 -14.95
N LEU A 78 -3.15 7.62 -13.68
CA LEU A 78 -1.94 6.91 -13.27
C LEU A 78 -1.87 5.51 -13.90
N ALA A 79 -2.97 4.75 -13.83
CA ALA A 79 -3.02 3.41 -14.42
C ALA A 79 -2.79 3.44 -15.94
N ASP A 80 -3.38 4.41 -16.64
CA ASP A 80 -3.18 4.59 -18.10
C ASP A 80 -1.72 4.91 -18.43
N GLN A 81 -1.11 5.84 -17.70
CA GLN A 81 0.31 6.18 -17.87
C GLN A 81 1.24 4.99 -17.61
N LEU A 82 0.95 4.17 -16.58
CA LEU A 82 1.73 2.99 -16.28
C LEU A 82 1.55 1.91 -17.36
N ARG A 83 0.33 1.66 -17.84
CA ARG A 83 0.04 0.71 -18.94
C ARG A 83 0.74 1.06 -20.24
N GLN A 84 0.80 2.37 -20.57
CA GLN A 84 1.50 2.82 -21.76
C GLN A 84 3.02 2.62 -21.72
N ARG A 85 3.61 2.69 -20.52
CA ARG A 85 5.07 2.63 -20.34
C ARG A 85 5.60 1.27 -19.92
N LEU A 86 4.77 0.46 -19.25
CA LEU A 86 5.19 -0.79 -18.61
C LEU A 86 4.40 -1.97 -19.17
N ARG A 87 5.08 -2.87 -19.86
CA ARG A 87 4.47 -4.12 -20.32
C ARG A 87 4.19 -5.07 -19.16
N ARG A 88 5.02 -5.02 -18.11
CA ARG A 88 4.92 -5.87 -16.93
C ARG A 88 5.29 -5.09 -15.69
N ILE A 89 4.53 -5.33 -14.62
CA ILE A 89 4.83 -4.88 -13.26
C ILE A 89 5.07 -6.14 -12.42
N HIS A 90 6.29 -6.29 -11.91
CA HIS A 90 6.65 -7.48 -11.12
C HIS A 90 6.10 -7.37 -9.70
N VAL A 91 6.08 -6.16 -9.14
CA VAL A 91 5.49 -5.90 -7.82
C VAL A 91 4.79 -4.54 -7.81
N LEU A 92 3.55 -4.53 -7.30
CA LEU A 92 2.85 -3.32 -6.88
C LEU A 92 2.87 -3.24 -5.35
N VAL A 93 3.53 -2.22 -4.82
CA VAL A 93 3.49 -1.89 -3.40
C VAL A 93 2.41 -0.82 -3.17
N SER A 94 1.24 -1.24 -2.70
CA SER A 94 0.15 -0.36 -2.30
C SER A 94 0.42 0.15 -0.88
N ASN A 95 1.18 1.26 -0.80
CA ASN A 95 1.64 1.83 0.46
C ASN A 95 1.10 3.24 0.71
N ALA A 96 0.59 3.94 -0.31
CA ALA A 96 -0.04 5.24 -0.11
C ALA A 96 -1.13 5.15 0.98
N GLY A 97 -1.11 6.11 1.89
CA GLY A 97 -2.07 6.16 2.98
C GLY A 97 -1.93 7.43 3.82
N ALA A 98 -2.97 7.74 4.56
CA ALA A 98 -3.03 8.87 5.47
C ALA A 98 -3.74 8.48 6.76
N VAL A 99 -3.39 9.15 7.85
CA VAL A 99 -4.10 9.12 9.13
C VAL A 99 -4.79 10.46 9.33
N ARG A 100 -6.10 10.44 9.50
CA ARG A 100 -6.89 11.62 9.90
C ARG A 100 -7.48 11.33 11.27
N LEU A 101 -7.05 12.05 12.29
CA LEU A 101 -7.50 11.82 13.67
C LEU A 101 -8.80 12.54 14.01
N SER A 102 -9.24 13.47 13.17
CA SER A 102 -10.50 14.17 13.35
C SER A 102 -11.69 13.20 13.30
N LYS A 103 -12.57 13.28 14.29
CA LYS A 103 -13.83 12.55 14.29
C LYS A 103 -14.84 13.13 13.28
N LYS A 104 -14.61 14.36 12.79
CA LYS A 104 -15.44 14.97 11.75
C LYS A 104 -15.24 14.19 10.45
N LYS A 105 -16.31 13.64 9.90
CA LYS A 105 -16.32 12.97 8.60
C LYS A 105 -15.88 13.97 7.53
N THR A 106 -14.95 13.57 6.71
CA THR A 106 -14.54 14.31 5.52
C THR A 106 -14.76 13.43 4.32
N THR A 107 -15.45 13.99 3.33
CA THR A 107 -15.81 13.29 2.10
C THR A 107 -14.93 13.81 0.96
N THR A 108 -14.45 12.91 0.12
CA THR A 108 -13.76 13.27 -1.11
C THR A 108 -14.75 13.80 -2.14
N ARG A 109 -14.26 14.33 -3.25
CA ARG A 109 -15.14 14.72 -4.38
C ARG A 109 -15.86 13.52 -5.02
N ASP A 110 -15.31 12.30 -4.85
CA ASP A 110 -15.90 11.07 -5.36
C ASP A 110 -16.97 10.50 -4.42
N GLY A 111 -17.31 11.21 -3.31
CA GLY A 111 -18.37 10.84 -2.39
C GLY A 111 -17.98 9.90 -1.26
N HIS A 112 -16.72 9.49 -1.13
CA HIS A 112 -16.27 8.52 -0.13
C HIS A 112 -15.64 9.17 1.09
N GLU A 113 -15.64 8.48 2.24
CA GLU A 113 -14.86 8.91 3.40
C GLU A 113 -13.37 8.93 3.02
N THR A 114 -12.71 10.05 3.33
CA THR A 114 -11.37 10.35 2.80
C THR A 114 -10.32 9.31 3.19
N THR A 115 -10.37 8.76 4.42
CA THR A 115 -9.38 7.79 4.89
C THR A 115 -9.56 6.45 4.17
N VAL A 116 -10.81 6.01 4.01
CA VAL A 116 -11.12 4.78 3.29
C VAL A 116 -10.74 4.91 1.82
N GLN A 117 -11.05 6.04 1.19
CA GLN A 117 -10.68 6.22 -0.22
C GLN A 117 -9.17 6.21 -0.42
N VAL A 118 -8.42 7.01 0.34
CA VAL A 118 -6.97 7.12 0.17
C VAL A 118 -6.25 5.82 0.53
N ASN A 119 -6.66 5.15 1.63
CA ASN A 119 -5.93 4.01 2.17
C ASN A 119 -6.32 2.68 1.53
N HIS A 120 -7.55 2.57 0.99
CA HIS A 120 -8.08 1.33 0.46
C HIS A 120 -8.58 1.47 -0.98
N LEU A 121 -9.63 2.27 -1.24
CA LEU A 121 -10.30 2.29 -2.55
C LEU A 121 -9.37 2.68 -3.70
N GLY A 122 -8.50 3.68 -3.50
CA GLY A 122 -7.54 4.09 -4.53
C GLY A 122 -6.51 3.01 -4.86
N GLY A 123 -5.98 2.31 -3.84
CA GLY A 123 -5.08 1.17 -4.03
C GLY A 123 -5.77 -0.04 -4.66
N PHE A 124 -7.01 -0.31 -4.26
CA PHE A 124 -7.88 -1.34 -4.83
C PHE A 124 -8.15 -1.07 -6.32
N LEU A 125 -8.54 0.16 -6.66
CA LEU A 125 -8.77 0.59 -8.05
C LEU A 125 -7.51 0.42 -8.89
N LEU A 126 -6.37 0.93 -8.43
CA LEU A 126 -5.10 0.83 -9.16
C LEU A 126 -4.72 -0.62 -9.44
N ALA A 127 -4.85 -1.50 -8.44
CA ALA A 127 -4.53 -2.92 -8.60
C ALA A 127 -5.42 -3.61 -9.64
N ASN A 128 -6.74 -3.30 -9.64
CA ASN A 128 -7.68 -3.81 -10.64
C ASN A 128 -7.35 -3.31 -12.05
N LEU A 129 -7.09 -2.02 -12.22
CA LEU A 129 -6.74 -1.42 -13.51
C LEU A 129 -5.41 -1.95 -14.07
N LEU A 130 -4.48 -2.36 -13.22
CA LEU A 130 -3.17 -2.91 -13.61
C LEU A 130 -3.13 -4.44 -13.58
N ARG A 131 -4.28 -5.11 -13.48
CA ARG A 131 -4.39 -6.56 -13.33
C ARG A 131 -3.57 -7.33 -14.37
N GLU A 132 -3.63 -6.91 -15.63
CA GLU A 132 -2.93 -7.57 -16.74
C GLU A 132 -1.41 -7.41 -16.62
N GLN A 133 -0.92 -6.20 -16.28
CA GLN A 133 0.50 -5.94 -16.10
C GLN A 133 1.09 -6.68 -14.90
N LEU A 134 0.23 -7.05 -13.94
CA LEU A 134 0.61 -7.75 -12.70
C LEU A 134 0.61 -9.29 -12.83
N ARG A 135 0.25 -9.86 -13.97
CA ARG A 135 0.25 -11.31 -14.17
C ARG A 135 1.60 -11.94 -13.84
N GLY A 136 1.58 -13.00 -13.03
CA GLY A 136 2.80 -13.66 -12.52
C GLY A 136 3.62 -12.82 -11.55
N GLY A 137 3.09 -11.68 -11.11
CA GLY A 137 3.70 -10.76 -10.16
C GLY A 137 3.11 -10.86 -8.76
N ARG A 138 3.27 -9.81 -7.97
CA ARG A 138 2.73 -9.74 -6.61
C ARG A 138 2.20 -8.35 -6.26
N ILE A 139 1.36 -8.32 -5.24
CA ILE A 139 0.85 -7.09 -4.63
C ILE A 139 1.20 -7.12 -3.14
N VAL A 140 1.90 -6.08 -2.67
CA VAL A 140 2.28 -5.92 -1.26
C VAL A 140 1.50 -4.75 -0.69
N VAL A 141 0.59 -5.02 0.24
CA VAL A 141 -0.37 -4.02 0.75
C VAL A 141 -0.01 -3.61 2.18
N THR A 142 0.16 -2.32 2.40
CA THR A 142 0.46 -1.78 3.74
C THR A 142 -0.79 -1.76 4.61
N SER A 143 -0.80 -2.57 5.66
CA SER A 143 -1.80 -2.57 6.72
C SER A 143 -1.24 -1.97 8.03
N SER A 144 -1.81 -2.28 9.17
CA SER A 144 -1.38 -1.88 10.50
C SER A 144 -1.97 -2.83 11.54
N ASP A 145 -1.33 -2.95 12.71
CA ASP A 145 -1.85 -3.68 13.88
C ASP A 145 -3.15 -3.06 14.43
N VAL A 146 -3.40 -1.78 14.14
CA VAL A 146 -4.66 -1.10 14.51
C VAL A 146 -5.90 -1.78 13.89
N HIS A 147 -5.74 -2.56 12.82
CA HIS A 147 -6.80 -3.38 12.25
C HIS A 147 -7.47 -4.27 13.30
N SER A 148 -6.71 -4.74 14.28
CA SER A 148 -7.21 -5.69 15.30
C SER A 148 -8.37 -5.16 16.12
N LYS A 149 -8.51 -3.84 16.22
CA LYS A 149 -9.55 -3.15 17.01
C LYS A 149 -10.70 -2.58 16.18
N HIS A 150 -10.59 -2.58 14.85
CA HIS A 150 -11.53 -1.85 14.00
C HIS A 150 -11.83 -2.60 12.70
N ALA A 151 -12.95 -3.32 12.68
CA ALA A 151 -13.47 -3.94 11.47
C ALA A 151 -13.96 -2.88 10.46
N ILE A 152 -13.82 -3.15 9.15
CA ILE A 152 -14.55 -2.44 8.11
C ILE A 152 -15.96 -3.03 7.98
N ASP A 153 -16.94 -2.18 7.68
CA ASP A 153 -18.29 -2.62 7.32
C ASP A 153 -18.46 -2.56 5.80
N PRO A 154 -18.62 -3.71 5.12
CA PRO A 154 -18.85 -3.72 3.68
C PRO A 154 -20.20 -3.08 3.25
N ALA A 155 -21.17 -2.98 4.15
CA ALA A 155 -22.45 -2.33 3.86
C ALA A 155 -22.36 -0.79 3.94
N ASP A 156 -21.44 -0.26 4.75
CA ASP A 156 -21.17 1.18 4.84
C ASP A 156 -19.66 1.42 5.04
N LEU A 157 -18.96 1.58 3.95
CA LEU A 157 -17.50 1.85 3.95
C LEU A 157 -17.16 3.16 4.66
N SER A 158 -18.12 4.04 4.87
CA SER A 158 -17.94 5.35 5.49
C SER A 158 -18.37 5.41 6.97
N ALA A 159 -18.78 4.27 7.56
CA ALA A 159 -19.33 4.21 8.92
C ALA A 159 -18.36 4.69 10.01
N LYS A 160 -17.07 4.64 9.77
CA LYS A 160 -16.03 4.97 10.77
C LYS A 160 -15.14 6.13 10.32
N THR A 161 -14.77 6.98 11.28
CA THR A 161 -13.93 8.16 11.08
C THR A 161 -12.80 8.21 12.11
N GLY A 162 -11.86 9.11 11.94
CA GLY A 162 -10.75 9.28 12.87
C GLY A 162 -9.89 8.03 12.98
N TRP A 163 -9.49 7.70 14.20
CA TRP A 163 -8.65 6.52 14.46
C TRP A 163 -9.34 5.20 14.11
N ALA A 164 -10.67 5.11 14.38
CA ALA A 164 -11.46 3.94 14.00
C ALA A 164 -11.57 3.77 12.48
N GLY A 165 -11.75 4.88 11.74
CA GLY A 165 -11.75 4.88 10.27
C GLY A 165 -10.40 4.44 9.70
N TYR A 166 -9.29 4.91 10.29
CA TYR A 166 -7.96 4.43 9.93
C TYR A 166 -7.82 2.92 10.15
N GLY A 167 -8.17 2.42 11.34
CA GLY A 167 -8.10 0.99 11.64
C GLY A 167 -8.97 0.15 10.71
N ALA A 168 -10.20 0.61 10.41
CA ALA A 168 -11.10 -0.05 9.47
C ALA A 168 -10.50 -0.09 8.05
N SER A 169 -9.87 0.99 7.58
CA SER A 169 -9.18 0.99 6.28
C SER A 169 -8.01 0.00 6.23
N LYS A 170 -7.37 -0.27 7.38
CA LYS A 170 -6.28 -1.24 7.48
C LYS A 170 -6.78 -2.69 7.57
N SER A 171 -7.97 -2.92 8.16
CA SER A 171 -8.70 -4.20 8.02
C SER A 171 -9.07 -4.46 6.56
N ALA A 172 -9.57 -3.44 5.86
CA ALA A 172 -9.92 -3.55 4.45
C ALA A 172 -8.73 -3.98 3.58
N ASN A 173 -7.53 -3.50 3.88
CA ASN A 173 -6.32 -3.85 3.15
C ASN A 173 -5.91 -5.33 3.34
N ILE A 174 -6.15 -5.92 4.50
CA ILE A 174 -5.92 -7.35 4.74
C ILE A 174 -6.97 -8.17 3.98
N LEU A 175 -8.24 -7.81 4.10
CA LEU A 175 -9.35 -8.47 3.39
C LEU A 175 -9.18 -8.38 1.87
N PHE A 176 -8.69 -7.25 1.34
CA PHE A 176 -8.35 -7.10 -0.08
C PHE A 176 -7.29 -8.13 -0.50
N ALA A 177 -6.19 -8.26 0.24
CA ALA A 177 -5.15 -9.24 -0.09
C ALA A 177 -5.68 -10.68 -0.04
N LEU A 178 -6.54 -10.99 0.95
CA LEU A 178 -7.18 -12.30 1.10
C LEU A 178 -8.06 -12.62 -0.10
N GLU A 179 -8.95 -11.71 -0.51
CA GLU A 179 -9.88 -11.95 -1.61
C GLU A 179 -9.19 -11.91 -2.98
N ALA A 180 -8.20 -11.04 -3.16
CA ALA A 180 -7.37 -11.02 -4.36
C ALA A 180 -6.63 -12.35 -4.57
N ALA A 181 -6.17 -13.00 -3.51
CA ALA A 181 -5.55 -14.33 -3.58
C ALA A 181 -6.51 -15.42 -4.09
N ARG A 182 -7.80 -15.27 -3.79
CA ARG A 182 -8.84 -16.19 -4.28
C ARG A 182 -9.22 -15.91 -5.73
N ARG A 183 -9.35 -14.63 -6.10
CA ARG A 183 -9.83 -14.18 -7.42
C ARG A 183 -8.74 -14.19 -8.49
N TRP A 184 -7.49 -13.96 -8.12
CA TRP A 184 -6.36 -13.82 -9.04
C TRP A 184 -5.30 -14.90 -8.83
N PRO A 185 -5.51 -16.13 -9.36
CA PRO A 185 -4.63 -17.28 -9.10
C PRO A 185 -3.18 -17.10 -9.56
N ASP A 186 -2.94 -16.21 -10.47
CA ASP A 186 -1.65 -15.89 -11.09
C ASP A 186 -0.91 -14.69 -10.46
N ILE A 187 -1.46 -14.05 -9.41
CA ILE A 187 -0.81 -13.00 -8.64
C ILE A 187 -0.61 -13.46 -7.20
N VAL A 188 0.45 -13.01 -6.53
CA VAL A 188 0.70 -13.27 -5.10
C VAL A 188 0.40 -12.00 -4.30
N PRO A 189 -0.84 -11.77 -3.85
CA PRO A 189 -1.15 -10.68 -2.95
C PRO A 189 -0.80 -11.05 -1.52
N VAL A 190 -0.19 -10.09 -0.80
CA VAL A 190 0.13 -10.19 0.63
C VAL A 190 -0.09 -8.84 1.30
N SER A 191 -0.34 -8.84 2.58
CA SER A 191 -0.43 -7.63 3.40
C SER A 191 0.56 -7.65 4.55
N PHE A 192 0.93 -6.47 5.07
CA PHE A 192 1.87 -6.40 6.17
C PHE A 192 1.64 -5.22 7.11
N HIS A 193 2.13 -5.36 8.35
CA HIS A 193 2.28 -4.28 9.30
C HIS A 193 3.75 -3.83 9.37
N PRO A 194 4.04 -2.54 9.15
CA PRO A 194 5.41 -2.02 9.14
C PRO A 194 6.01 -1.78 10.52
N GLY A 195 5.26 -2.01 11.60
CA GLY A 195 5.62 -1.53 12.94
C GLY A 195 5.17 -0.09 13.18
N VAL A 196 5.43 0.42 14.38
CA VAL A 196 5.12 1.82 14.73
C VAL A 196 6.29 2.69 14.30
N VAL A 197 6.14 3.34 13.14
CA VAL A 197 7.21 4.10 12.50
C VAL A 197 7.08 5.59 12.80
N SER A 198 8.21 6.24 13.10
CA SER A 198 8.33 7.70 13.11
C SER A 198 8.19 8.22 11.68
N SER A 199 6.97 8.36 11.21
CA SER A 199 6.68 8.97 9.91
C SER A 199 5.87 10.25 10.11
N ARG A 200 5.88 11.14 9.11
CA ARG A 200 5.06 12.37 9.13
C ARG A 200 3.56 12.10 9.01
N PHE A 201 3.08 10.99 9.57
CA PHE A 201 1.67 10.64 9.64
C PHE A 201 0.96 11.58 10.63
N GLY A 202 0.15 12.49 10.09
CA GLY A 202 -0.68 13.42 10.87
C GLY A 202 -0.08 14.83 10.99
N THR A 203 -0.79 15.80 10.42
CA THR A 203 -0.41 17.24 10.41
C THR A 203 -1.15 18.03 11.51
N GLY A 204 -1.10 17.58 12.77
CA GLY A 204 -1.72 18.29 13.90
C GLY A 204 -0.72 18.63 15.00
N THR A 205 -0.83 19.82 15.59
CA THR A 205 0.06 20.33 16.66
C THR A 205 0.07 19.41 17.89
N LEU A 206 -1.04 18.78 18.23
CA LEU A 206 -1.17 17.81 19.34
C LEU A 206 -0.40 16.50 19.09
N ILE A 207 -0.26 16.09 17.82
CA ILE A 207 0.50 14.89 17.44
C ILE A 207 2.00 15.16 17.61
N LYS A 208 2.45 16.37 17.28
CA LYS A 208 3.86 16.76 17.47
C LYS A 208 4.27 16.73 18.94
N ALA A 209 3.40 17.15 19.85
CA ALA A 209 3.66 17.12 21.31
C ALA A 209 3.70 15.68 21.84
N GLY A 210 2.77 14.81 21.43
CA GLY A 210 2.76 13.39 21.81
C GLY A 210 3.93 12.59 21.24
N GLN A 211 4.38 12.90 20.03
CA GLN A 211 5.55 12.24 19.40
C GLN A 211 6.86 12.54 20.14
N PHE A 212 6.97 13.67 20.84
CA PHE A 212 8.19 14.00 21.58
C PHE A 212 8.51 13.00 22.70
N PHE A 213 7.48 12.50 23.39
CA PHE A 213 7.63 11.51 24.46
C PHE A 213 7.72 10.06 23.95
N ILE A 214 7.27 9.76 22.71
CA ILE A 214 7.24 8.41 22.14
C ILE A 214 8.39 8.18 21.13
N LYS A 215 9.12 9.23 20.75
CA LYS A 215 10.23 9.17 19.78
C LYS A 215 11.23 8.02 19.98
N PRO A 216 11.69 7.70 21.19
CA PRO A 216 12.65 6.60 21.37
C PRO A 216 12.11 5.22 21.05
N PHE A 217 10.76 5.04 20.99
CA PHE A 217 10.11 3.76 20.68
C PHE A 217 9.62 3.66 19.25
N LEU A 218 9.76 4.72 18.44
CA LEU A 218 9.34 4.70 17.04
C LEU A 218 10.46 4.12 16.16
N LEU A 219 10.08 3.21 15.28
CA LEU A 219 11.00 2.67 14.29
C LEU A 219 11.43 3.75 13.27
N THR A 220 12.65 3.65 12.77
CA THR A 220 13.07 4.46 11.61
C THR A 220 12.31 4.01 10.36
N PRO A 221 12.21 4.86 9.32
CA PRO A 221 11.61 4.47 8.04
C PRO A 221 12.22 3.20 7.43
N GLU A 222 13.54 3.01 7.58
CA GLU A 222 14.28 1.85 7.08
C GLU A 222 13.84 0.57 7.78
N LYS A 223 13.74 0.60 9.12
CA LYS A 223 13.20 -0.52 9.91
C LYS A 223 11.73 -0.80 9.59
N GLY A 224 10.94 0.26 9.34
CA GLY A 224 9.55 0.12 8.90
C GLY A 224 9.41 -0.49 7.50
N ALA A 225 10.35 -0.22 6.61
CA ALA A 225 10.37 -0.79 5.26
C ALA A 225 10.87 -2.24 5.22
N ASP A 226 11.47 -2.76 6.28
CA ASP A 226 12.12 -4.06 6.31
C ASP A 226 11.19 -5.22 5.90
N THR A 227 9.98 -5.28 6.45
CA THR A 227 8.99 -6.31 6.08
C THR A 227 8.50 -6.13 4.64
N MET A 228 8.31 -4.88 4.17
CA MET A 228 7.98 -4.59 2.77
C MET A 228 9.07 -5.12 1.84
N VAL A 229 10.32 -4.77 2.10
CA VAL A 229 11.47 -5.21 1.27
C VAL A 229 11.57 -6.73 1.26
N HIS A 230 11.42 -7.39 2.42
CA HIS A 230 11.38 -8.85 2.49
C HIS A 230 10.27 -9.42 1.60
N LEU A 231 9.03 -8.92 1.70
CA LEU A 231 7.92 -9.42 0.89
C LEU A 231 8.08 -9.16 -0.60
N VAL A 232 8.78 -8.10 -0.99
CA VAL A 232 9.13 -7.82 -2.39
C VAL A 232 10.20 -8.79 -2.90
N THR A 233 11.18 -9.15 -2.08
CA THR A 233 12.37 -9.90 -2.52
C THR A 233 12.31 -11.40 -2.26
N ALA A 234 11.49 -11.87 -1.33
CA ALA A 234 11.37 -13.30 -1.02
C ALA A 234 10.90 -14.10 -2.25
N PRO A 235 11.34 -15.36 -2.41
CA PRO A 235 10.74 -16.27 -3.39
C PRO A 235 9.21 -16.37 -3.23
N THR A 236 8.49 -16.42 -4.33
CA THR A 236 7.01 -16.53 -4.28
C THR A 236 6.53 -17.80 -3.58
N THR A 237 7.33 -18.87 -3.63
CA THR A 237 7.08 -20.16 -2.98
C THR A 237 7.15 -20.09 -1.45
N GLU A 238 7.81 -19.07 -0.89
CA GLU A 238 7.91 -18.84 0.55
C GLU A 238 6.78 -17.94 1.08
N LEU A 239 5.98 -17.35 0.20
CA LEU A 239 4.91 -16.45 0.58
C LEU A 239 3.54 -17.14 0.54
N GLN A 240 2.81 -17.06 1.65
CA GLN A 240 1.41 -17.47 1.65
C GLN A 240 0.57 -16.40 0.96
N ARG A 241 -0.11 -16.77 -0.12
CA ARG A 241 -1.04 -15.91 -0.83
C ARG A 241 -2.19 -15.49 0.09
N GLY A 242 -2.52 -14.19 0.11
CA GLY A 242 -3.49 -13.62 1.04
C GLY A 242 -2.95 -13.45 2.47
N GLY A 243 -1.70 -13.85 2.74
CA GLY A 243 -1.08 -13.81 4.06
C GLY A 243 -0.89 -12.38 4.59
N TYR A 244 -0.94 -12.27 5.93
CA TYR A 244 -0.61 -11.06 6.67
C TYR A 244 0.69 -11.25 7.43
N TYR A 245 1.61 -10.29 7.30
CA TYR A 245 2.97 -10.41 7.81
C TYR A 245 3.31 -9.31 8.81
N VAL A 246 3.98 -9.70 9.90
CA VAL A 246 4.55 -8.78 10.90
C VAL A 246 6.00 -9.18 11.12
N LYS A 247 6.93 -8.24 11.05
CA LYS A 247 8.39 -8.50 11.23
C LYS A 247 8.87 -9.69 10.37
N ARG A 248 8.48 -9.70 9.08
CA ARG A 248 8.76 -10.76 8.08
C ARG A 248 8.08 -12.10 8.34
N THR A 249 7.35 -12.25 9.45
CA THR A 249 6.72 -13.52 9.84
C THR A 249 5.25 -13.52 9.47
N LEU A 250 4.78 -14.61 8.86
CA LEU A 250 3.37 -14.86 8.64
C LEU A 250 2.63 -14.86 9.99
N THR A 251 1.60 -14.04 10.08
CA THR A 251 0.88 -13.79 11.33
C THR A 251 -0.62 -13.88 11.09
N ARG A 252 -1.36 -14.44 12.04
CA ARG A 252 -2.83 -14.48 11.93
C ARG A 252 -3.40 -13.08 12.22
N PRO A 253 -4.15 -12.46 11.30
CA PRO A 253 -4.83 -11.20 11.58
C PRO A 253 -6.02 -11.41 12.54
N ALA A 254 -6.65 -10.31 12.98
CA ALA A 254 -7.87 -10.39 13.78
C ALA A 254 -8.98 -11.16 13.02
N PRO A 255 -9.87 -11.89 13.70
CA PRO A 255 -10.89 -12.74 13.06
C PRO A 255 -11.71 -12.02 12.00
N HIS A 256 -12.16 -10.78 12.25
CA HIS A 256 -12.93 -9.99 11.29
C HIS A 256 -12.15 -9.57 10.03
N ALA A 257 -10.81 -9.54 10.11
CA ALA A 257 -9.93 -9.25 8.97
C ALA A 257 -9.42 -10.55 8.28
N ALA A 258 -9.85 -11.72 8.75
CA ALA A 258 -9.53 -13.03 8.19
C ALA A 258 -10.78 -13.77 7.67
N ASP A 259 -11.96 -13.15 7.71
CA ASP A 259 -13.22 -13.75 7.30
C ASP A 259 -13.42 -13.69 5.78
N PRO A 260 -13.44 -14.85 5.07
CA PRO A 260 -13.58 -14.87 3.61
C PRO A 260 -14.92 -14.29 3.12
N ALA A 261 -16.01 -14.44 3.88
CA ALA A 261 -17.31 -13.91 3.50
C ALA A 261 -17.31 -12.38 3.55
N THR A 262 -16.69 -11.79 4.57
CA THR A 262 -16.50 -10.33 4.67
C THR A 262 -15.55 -9.83 3.57
N ALA A 263 -14.48 -10.59 3.24
CA ALA A 263 -13.57 -10.22 2.16
C ALA A 263 -14.27 -10.16 0.80
N ALA A 264 -15.13 -11.14 0.50
CA ALA A 264 -15.93 -11.17 -0.72
C ALA A 264 -16.91 -9.98 -0.79
N ARG A 265 -17.67 -9.71 0.29
CA ARG A 265 -18.58 -8.56 0.34
C ARG A 265 -17.85 -7.23 0.21
N LEU A 266 -16.68 -7.09 0.86
CA LEU A 266 -15.87 -5.87 0.75
C LEU A 266 -15.36 -5.67 -0.68
N TRP A 267 -14.95 -6.73 -1.35
CA TRP A 267 -14.54 -6.66 -2.76
C TRP A 267 -15.66 -6.09 -3.63
N ASP A 268 -16.85 -6.63 -3.53
CA ASP A 268 -18.00 -6.22 -4.34
C ASP A 268 -18.44 -4.78 -3.99
N ALA A 269 -18.44 -4.41 -2.72
CA ALA A 269 -18.67 -3.04 -2.28
C ALA A 269 -17.60 -2.06 -2.81
N SER A 270 -16.34 -2.50 -2.84
CA SER A 270 -15.23 -1.68 -3.37
C SER A 270 -15.33 -1.50 -4.88
N LEU A 271 -15.71 -2.55 -5.64
CA LEU A 271 -15.97 -2.43 -7.08
C LEU A 271 -17.08 -1.41 -7.37
N ALA A 272 -18.19 -1.49 -6.63
CA ALA A 272 -19.31 -0.57 -6.75
C ALA A 272 -18.87 0.87 -6.41
N ALA A 273 -18.08 1.04 -5.34
CA ALA A 273 -17.61 2.35 -4.88
C ALA A 273 -16.67 3.03 -5.89
N VAL A 274 -15.84 2.27 -6.60
CA VAL A 274 -14.90 2.83 -7.59
C VAL A 274 -15.44 2.80 -9.02
N GLY A 275 -16.70 2.39 -9.22
CA GLY A 275 -17.38 2.46 -10.52
C GLY A 275 -16.84 1.51 -11.59
N ILE A 276 -16.19 0.40 -11.22
CA ILE A 276 -15.74 -0.62 -12.16
C ILE A 276 -16.58 -1.90 -12.03
N GLY A 277 -17.14 -2.37 -13.17
CA GLY A 277 -17.79 -3.67 -13.22
C GLY A 277 -16.77 -4.80 -13.10
N TRP A 278 -17.18 -5.94 -12.50
CA TRP A 278 -16.32 -7.12 -12.46
C TRP A 278 -16.21 -7.73 -13.86
N GLN A 279 -15.03 -7.66 -14.47
CA GLN A 279 -14.73 -8.39 -15.69
C GLN A 279 -14.25 -9.79 -15.29
N ARG A 280 -15.04 -10.84 -15.61
CA ARG A 280 -14.57 -12.22 -15.57
C ARG A 280 -13.61 -12.40 -16.75
N HIS A 281 -12.36 -12.61 -16.46
CA HIS A 281 -11.37 -13.02 -17.45
C HIS A 281 -11.07 -14.51 -17.29
#